data_036ebc39e96e0d21c1ececeb04f5f385
#
_entry.id   036ebc39e96e0d21c1ececeb04f5f385
#
_cell.length_a   1.000
_cell.length_b   1.000
_cell.length_c   1.000
_cell.angle_alpha   90.00
_cell.angle_beta   90.00
_cell.angle_gamma   90.00
#
_symmetry.space_group_name_H-M   'P 1'
#
loop_
_entity.id
_entity.type
_entity.pdbx_description
1 polymer ?
#
loop_
_entity_poly.entity_id
_entity_poly.type
_entity_poly.pdbx_seq_one_letter_code
_entity_poly.pdbx_strand_id
1 'polypeptide(L)'
;MGPSEAAWRQLITALHASGCKAALAITGGGSGAIGELLRVPGGSRLLIEAQVPYDTLALSTFLGFAPAQACSSDTAAAMARSVRARAARLAPAGSDPVGLGATAALVSDRPRQGEHRFHIACANATRIAHCTGVMAKGRRDRAAEEDLVSRAIVLWLAHACGIAAPSPRGLLDADEQFSETVIATADAIDQLVAGELDRVTVQPDGQTILSAPRPAVLLPGSFNPVHEGHLALARVAEELRQQPVDRKSVV
;
A
#
# COMPACT_ATOMS: atom_id res chain seq x y z
N MET A 1 26.23 10.48 2.84
CA MET A 1 26.52 10.20 4.26
C MET A 1 25.20 10.23 5.00
N GLY A 2 24.74 9.10 5.51
CA GLY A 2 23.44 9.00 6.20
C GLY A 2 23.44 9.78 7.53
N PRO A 3 22.26 9.94 8.15
CA PRO A 3 22.14 10.60 9.45
C PRO A 3 23.00 9.89 10.51
N SER A 4 23.53 10.68 11.47
CA SER A 4 24.24 10.11 12.61
C SER A 4 23.31 9.20 13.43
N GLU A 5 23.89 8.28 14.22
CA GLU A 5 23.10 7.38 15.07
C GLU A 5 22.15 8.13 16.02
N ALA A 6 22.60 9.26 16.55
CA ALA A 6 21.77 10.12 17.41
C ALA A 6 20.59 10.73 16.63
N ALA A 7 20.85 11.28 15.44
CA ALA A 7 19.79 11.85 14.58
C ALA A 7 18.81 10.77 14.10
N TRP A 8 19.30 9.55 13.83
CA TRP A 8 18.47 8.41 13.47
C TRP A 8 17.52 8.00 14.60
N ARG A 9 18.03 7.90 15.81
CA ARG A 9 17.22 7.63 17.01
C ARG A 9 16.19 8.73 17.28
N GLN A 10 16.55 10.01 17.09
CA GLN A 10 15.63 11.13 17.22
C GLN A 10 14.48 11.04 16.20
N LEU A 11 14.77 10.70 14.94
CA LEU A 11 13.74 10.50 13.91
C LEU A 11 12.74 9.40 14.30
N ILE A 12 13.22 8.24 14.76
CA ILE A 12 12.35 7.15 15.19
C ILE A 12 11.53 7.56 16.42
N THR A 13 12.12 8.30 17.35
CA THR A 13 11.39 8.85 18.52
C THR A 13 10.28 9.81 18.07
N ALA A 14 10.55 10.68 17.09
CA ALA A 14 9.54 11.56 16.52
C ALA A 14 8.42 10.80 15.81
N LEU A 15 8.75 9.74 15.06
CA LEU A 15 7.78 8.82 14.47
C LEU A 15 6.85 8.21 15.53
N HIS A 16 7.42 7.72 16.64
CA HIS A 16 6.62 7.13 17.73
C HIS A 16 5.73 8.17 18.46
N ALA A 17 6.09 9.42 18.40
CA ALA A 17 5.34 10.53 19.01
C ALA A 17 4.36 11.21 18.07
N SER A 18 4.35 10.85 16.77
CA SER A 18 3.57 11.53 15.72
C SER A 18 2.06 11.38 15.85
N GLY A 19 1.59 10.38 16.60
CA GLY A 19 0.17 9.98 16.60
C GLY A 19 -0.23 9.12 15.39
N CYS A 20 0.66 8.97 14.40
CA CYS A 20 0.45 8.08 13.26
C CYS A 20 0.37 6.61 13.70
N LYS A 21 -0.47 5.84 13.05
CA LYS A 21 -0.50 4.38 13.14
C LYS A 21 -0.05 3.80 11.81
N ALA A 22 0.77 2.78 11.84
CA ALA A 22 1.31 2.16 10.63
C ALA A 22 1.30 0.64 10.70
N ALA A 23 1.11 0.01 9.56
CA ALA A 23 1.38 -1.40 9.37
C ALA A 23 2.30 -1.59 8.15
N LEU A 24 3.19 -2.58 8.24
CA LEU A 24 4.25 -2.82 7.26
C LEU A 24 4.11 -4.20 6.65
N ALA A 25 4.33 -4.28 5.32
CA ALA A 25 4.56 -5.54 4.62
C ALA A 25 5.86 -5.42 3.80
N ILE A 26 6.84 -6.30 4.04
CA ILE A 26 8.19 -6.20 3.47
C ILE A 26 8.58 -7.54 2.88
N THR A 27 9.12 -7.54 1.65
CA THR A 27 9.63 -8.75 0.98
C THR A 27 10.92 -8.47 0.20
N GLY A 28 11.76 -9.47 0.05
CA GLY A 28 12.98 -9.40 -0.75
C GLY A 28 14.16 -8.67 -0.10
N GLY A 29 13.89 -7.72 0.81
CA GLY A 29 14.90 -6.96 1.56
C GLY A 29 14.28 -5.79 2.30
N GLY A 30 15.01 -5.22 3.26
CA GLY A 30 14.58 -4.09 4.08
C GLY A 30 13.85 -4.49 5.37
N SER A 31 13.83 -5.78 5.71
CA SER A 31 13.17 -6.28 6.94
C SER A 31 13.80 -5.74 8.21
N GLY A 32 15.06 -5.32 8.18
CA GLY A 32 15.73 -4.61 9.26
C GLY A 32 15.01 -3.36 9.75
N ALA A 33 14.19 -2.72 8.89
CA ALA A 33 13.37 -1.57 9.27
C ALA A 33 12.47 -1.85 10.48
N ILE A 34 11.94 -3.07 10.59
CA ILE A 34 11.11 -3.49 11.72
C ILE A 34 11.95 -3.43 13.01
N GLY A 35 13.16 -3.98 12.95
CA GLY A 35 14.10 -3.95 14.06
C GLY A 35 14.51 -2.52 14.45
N GLU A 36 14.77 -1.66 13.48
CA GLU A 36 15.09 -0.24 13.69
C GLU A 36 13.96 0.49 14.45
N LEU A 37 12.72 0.32 14.02
CA LEU A 37 11.56 0.90 14.68
C LEU A 37 11.37 0.37 16.11
N LEU A 38 11.62 -0.92 16.35
CA LEU A 38 11.35 -1.54 17.64
C LEU A 38 12.49 -1.42 18.66
N ARG A 39 13.72 -1.13 18.21
CA ARG A 39 14.86 -0.87 19.12
C ARG A 39 14.72 0.41 19.92
N VAL A 40 13.96 1.37 19.42
CA VAL A 40 13.68 2.62 20.15
C VAL A 40 12.39 2.44 20.94
N PRO A 41 12.36 2.75 22.25
CA PRO A 41 11.16 2.62 23.05
C PRO A 41 10.00 3.45 22.51
N GLY A 42 8.79 2.86 22.48
CA GLY A 42 7.59 3.55 21.99
C GLY A 42 7.00 2.99 20.70
N GLY A 43 7.54 1.91 20.16
CA GLY A 43 7.09 1.29 18.92
C GLY A 43 5.58 0.96 18.88
N SER A 44 4.97 0.59 20.01
CA SER A 44 3.53 0.31 20.10
C SER A 44 2.63 1.55 19.86
N ARG A 45 3.19 2.76 19.94
CA ARG A 45 2.43 3.97 19.59
C ARG A 45 2.28 4.13 18.08
N LEU A 46 3.25 3.64 17.30
CA LEU A 46 3.28 3.72 15.83
C LEU A 46 2.80 2.41 15.19
N LEU A 47 3.50 1.29 15.50
CA LEU A 47 3.38 0.05 14.77
C LEU A 47 2.17 -0.78 15.25
N ILE A 48 1.25 -1.06 14.33
CA ILE A 48 0.12 -1.98 14.54
C ILE A 48 0.58 -3.41 14.31
N GLU A 49 1.16 -3.69 13.15
CA GLU A 49 1.75 -4.98 12.78
C GLU A 49 2.82 -4.84 11.72
N ALA A 50 3.66 -5.86 11.58
CA ALA A 50 4.59 -5.99 10.48
C ALA A 50 4.59 -7.44 9.96
N GLN A 51 4.54 -7.61 8.64
CA GLN A 51 4.50 -8.90 7.97
C GLN A 51 5.65 -9.02 6.97
N VAL A 52 6.20 -10.22 6.84
CA VAL A 52 7.29 -10.52 5.90
C VAL A 52 6.86 -11.69 4.99
N PRO A 53 5.99 -11.45 3.99
CA PRO A 53 5.57 -12.49 3.05
C PRO A 53 6.70 -12.76 2.04
N TYR A 54 7.72 -13.54 2.46
CA TYR A 54 8.98 -13.67 1.73
C TYR A 54 8.93 -14.69 0.60
N ASP A 55 8.26 -15.81 0.80
CA ASP A 55 8.06 -16.83 -0.22
C ASP A 55 7.01 -16.39 -1.24
N THR A 56 7.11 -16.88 -2.49
CA THR A 56 6.18 -16.55 -3.58
C THR A 56 4.73 -16.88 -3.24
N LEU A 57 4.49 -18.02 -2.60
CA LEU A 57 3.14 -18.44 -2.20
C LEU A 57 2.65 -17.58 -1.02
N ALA A 58 3.53 -17.25 -0.07
CA ALA A 58 3.21 -16.37 1.04
C ALA A 58 2.83 -14.96 0.54
N LEU A 59 3.58 -14.41 -0.43
CA LEU A 59 3.28 -13.13 -1.05
C LEU A 59 1.94 -13.16 -1.80
N SER A 60 1.70 -14.19 -2.60
CA SER A 60 0.45 -14.35 -3.35
C SER A 60 -0.76 -14.52 -2.42
N THR A 61 -0.60 -15.27 -1.34
CA THR A 61 -1.63 -15.45 -0.30
C THR A 61 -1.91 -14.14 0.43
N PHE A 62 -0.87 -13.39 0.77
CA PHE A 62 -0.99 -12.08 1.42
C PHE A 62 -1.74 -11.07 0.53
N LEU A 63 -1.45 -11.05 -0.77
CA LEU A 63 -2.10 -10.14 -1.73
C LEU A 63 -3.50 -10.60 -2.16
N GLY A 64 -3.79 -11.89 -2.08
CA GLY A 64 -5.00 -12.50 -2.65
C GLY A 64 -4.89 -12.80 -4.16
N PHE A 65 -3.75 -12.50 -4.78
CA PHE A 65 -3.45 -12.78 -6.19
C PHE A 65 -1.94 -12.96 -6.40
N ALA A 66 -1.56 -13.62 -7.51
CA ALA A 66 -0.15 -13.76 -7.89
C ALA A 66 0.33 -12.49 -8.62
N PRO A 67 1.29 -11.71 -8.08
CA PRO A 67 1.80 -10.54 -8.76
C PRO A 67 2.64 -10.94 -9.99
N ALA A 68 2.57 -10.15 -11.08
CA ALA A 68 3.36 -10.39 -12.30
C ALA A 68 4.88 -10.35 -12.03
N GLN A 69 5.29 -9.49 -11.10
CA GLN A 69 6.68 -9.39 -10.63
C GLN A 69 6.69 -9.14 -9.13
N ALA A 70 7.40 -9.98 -8.37
CA ALA A 70 7.51 -9.80 -6.92
C ALA A 70 8.20 -8.47 -6.55
N CYS A 71 9.20 -8.03 -7.32
CA CYS A 71 9.89 -6.76 -7.09
C CYS A 71 9.49 -5.74 -8.17
N SER A 72 8.43 -4.99 -7.89
CA SER A 72 7.91 -3.90 -8.73
C SER A 72 7.20 -2.84 -7.89
N SER A 73 7.01 -1.65 -8.46
CA SER A 73 6.22 -0.56 -7.86
C SER A 73 4.77 -0.98 -7.62
N ASP A 74 4.19 -1.73 -8.55
CA ASP A 74 2.80 -2.20 -8.45
C ASP A 74 2.63 -3.19 -7.29
N THR A 75 3.59 -4.10 -7.12
CA THR A 75 3.58 -5.04 -5.99
C THR A 75 3.77 -4.31 -4.66
N ALA A 76 4.67 -3.33 -4.58
CA ALA A 76 4.82 -2.51 -3.38
C ALA A 76 3.52 -1.75 -3.05
N ALA A 77 2.84 -1.19 -4.06
CA ALA A 77 1.56 -0.53 -3.89
C ALA A 77 0.45 -1.48 -3.43
N ALA A 78 0.36 -2.66 -4.04
CA ALA A 78 -0.61 -3.68 -3.63
C ALA A 78 -0.38 -4.12 -2.18
N MET A 79 0.89 -4.32 -1.77
CA MET A 79 1.25 -4.63 -0.39
C MET A 79 0.86 -3.51 0.57
N ALA A 80 1.11 -2.24 0.19
CA ALA A 80 0.75 -1.08 1.00
C ALA A 80 -0.76 -0.99 1.21
N ARG A 81 -1.57 -1.20 0.16
CA ARG A 81 -3.04 -1.22 0.25
C ARG A 81 -3.52 -2.38 1.14
N SER A 82 -3.02 -3.59 0.91
CA SER A 82 -3.43 -4.78 1.67
C SER A 82 -3.15 -4.64 3.16
N VAL A 83 -1.94 -4.17 3.52
CA VAL A 83 -1.59 -3.98 4.94
C VAL A 83 -2.31 -2.79 5.56
N ARG A 84 -2.62 -1.72 4.79
CA ARG A 84 -3.44 -0.61 5.27
C ARG A 84 -4.88 -1.04 5.55
N ALA A 85 -5.52 -1.77 4.64
CA ALA A 85 -6.88 -2.28 4.83
C ALA A 85 -6.98 -3.15 6.09
N ARG A 86 -5.94 -3.92 6.39
CA ARG A 86 -5.82 -4.71 7.59
C ARG A 86 -5.63 -3.82 8.83
N ALA A 87 -4.74 -2.82 8.74
CA ALA A 87 -4.49 -1.87 9.82
C ALA A 87 -5.74 -1.06 10.19
N ALA A 88 -6.56 -0.66 9.21
CA ALA A 88 -7.79 0.07 9.42
C ALA A 88 -8.83 -0.70 10.30
N ARG A 89 -8.78 -2.04 10.27
CA ARG A 89 -9.62 -2.88 11.13
C ARG A 89 -9.09 -3.03 12.56
N LEU A 90 -7.80 -2.79 12.76
CA LEU A 90 -7.09 -2.99 14.03
C LEU A 90 -6.81 -1.67 14.75
N ALA A 91 -6.83 -0.57 14.01
CA ALA A 91 -6.57 0.77 14.54
C ALA A 91 -7.77 1.30 15.37
N PRO A 92 -7.53 2.24 16.29
CA PRO A 92 -8.61 2.92 16.98
C PRO A 92 -9.57 3.60 16.01
N ALA A 93 -10.86 3.64 16.37
CA ALA A 93 -11.88 4.30 15.56
C ALA A 93 -11.50 5.76 15.24
N GLY A 94 -11.68 6.18 14.00
CA GLY A 94 -11.34 7.53 13.52
C GLY A 94 -9.86 7.77 13.20
N SER A 95 -8.99 6.77 13.33
CA SER A 95 -7.60 6.86 12.84
C SER A 95 -7.53 6.54 11.34
N ASP A 96 -6.59 7.21 10.65
CA ASP A 96 -6.20 6.88 9.27
C ASP A 96 -4.79 6.27 9.27
N PRO A 97 -4.67 4.93 9.39
CA PRO A 97 -3.38 4.29 9.46
C PRO A 97 -2.67 4.32 8.09
N VAL A 98 -1.35 4.42 8.14
CA VAL A 98 -0.48 4.28 6.97
C VAL A 98 -0.18 2.80 6.75
N GLY A 99 -0.45 2.29 5.56
CA GLY A 99 0.07 1.01 5.09
C GLY A 99 1.37 1.22 4.32
N LEU A 100 2.44 0.53 4.71
CA LEU A 100 3.70 0.53 3.97
C LEU A 100 3.93 -0.84 3.33
N GLY A 101 4.14 -0.85 2.02
CA GLY A 101 4.58 -2.01 1.26
C GLY A 101 5.98 -1.79 0.70
N ALA A 102 6.89 -2.73 0.91
CA ALA A 102 8.24 -2.65 0.39
C ALA A 102 8.66 -3.97 -0.26
N THR A 103 9.27 -3.88 -1.44
CA THR A 103 9.84 -5.03 -2.14
C THR A 103 11.22 -4.68 -2.67
N ALA A 104 12.15 -5.62 -2.58
CA ALA A 104 13.51 -5.41 -3.04
C ALA A 104 14.09 -6.63 -3.76
N ALA A 105 15.01 -6.36 -4.68
CA ALA A 105 15.85 -7.32 -5.35
C ALA A 105 17.31 -6.94 -5.06
N LEU A 106 17.94 -7.63 -4.13
CA LEU A 106 19.26 -7.32 -3.58
C LEU A 106 20.28 -8.40 -3.99
N VAL A 107 21.52 -8.20 -3.58
CA VAL A 107 22.58 -9.23 -3.66
C VAL A 107 22.05 -10.56 -3.13
N SER A 108 22.31 -11.64 -3.87
CA SER A 108 21.95 -13.01 -3.51
C SER A 108 23.16 -13.94 -3.71
N ASP A 109 23.04 -15.15 -3.18
CA ASP A 109 24.04 -16.23 -3.35
C ASP A 109 24.27 -16.64 -4.81
N ARG A 110 23.35 -16.28 -5.69
CA ARG A 110 23.44 -16.50 -7.13
C ARG A 110 23.53 -15.18 -7.88
N PRO A 111 24.37 -15.07 -8.92
CA PRO A 111 24.43 -13.88 -9.76
C PRO A 111 23.06 -13.56 -10.36
N ARG A 112 22.54 -12.38 -10.09
CA ARG A 112 21.30 -11.87 -10.70
C ARG A 112 21.59 -11.15 -12.01
N GLN A 113 20.80 -11.43 -13.05
CA GLN A 113 20.86 -10.68 -14.30
C GLN A 113 20.20 -9.31 -14.16
N GLY A 114 19.07 -9.22 -13.45
CA GLY A 114 18.33 -7.96 -13.22
C GLY A 114 19.07 -7.00 -12.27
N GLU A 115 18.63 -5.76 -12.24
CA GLU A 115 19.17 -4.69 -11.39
C GLU A 115 18.95 -4.97 -9.90
N HIS A 116 19.84 -4.45 -9.06
CA HIS A 116 19.59 -4.34 -7.64
C HIS A 116 18.73 -3.10 -7.40
N ARG A 117 17.56 -3.30 -6.83
CA ARG A 117 16.56 -2.23 -6.69
C ARG A 117 15.61 -2.48 -5.54
N PHE A 118 14.97 -1.40 -5.12
CA PHE A 118 13.86 -1.46 -4.16
C PHE A 118 12.70 -0.59 -4.65
N HIS A 119 11.50 -0.96 -4.25
CA HIS A 119 10.28 -0.18 -4.41
C HIS A 119 9.60 -0.12 -3.05
N ILE A 120 9.26 1.09 -2.61
CA ILE A 120 8.56 1.33 -1.35
C ILE A 120 7.33 2.15 -1.67
N ALA A 121 6.18 1.74 -1.17
CA ALA A 121 4.93 2.47 -1.27
C ALA A 121 4.34 2.71 0.11
N CYS A 122 3.80 3.91 0.34
CA CYS A 122 2.98 4.22 1.49
C CYS A 122 1.58 4.63 1.03
N ALA A 123 0.55 3.99 1.57
CA ALA A 123 -0.85 4.26 1.30
C ALA A 123 -1.54 4.83 2.54
N ASN A 124 -2.33 5.88 2.37
CA ASN A 124 -3.31 6.36 3.33
C ASN A 124 -4.70 6.48 2.65
N ALA A 125 -5.69 7.09 3.27
CA ALA A 125 -7.04 7.20 2.72
C ALA A 125 -7.12 7.93 1.38
N THR A 126 -6.18 8.82 1.07
CA THR A 126 -6.30 9.77 -0.04
C THR A 126 -5.20 9.68 -1.08
N ARG A 127 -4.12 8.97 -0.81
CA ARG A 127 -2.96 8.91 -1.71
C ARG A 127 -2.11 7.65 -1.51
N ILE A 128 -1.40 7.28 -2.57
CA ILE A 128 -0.25 6.38 -2.50
C ILE A 128 0.98 7.16 -2.95
N ALA A 129 1.99 7.16 -2.10
CA ALA A 129 3.30 7.72 -2.43
C ALA A 129 4.29 6.57 -2.63
N HIS A 130 5.02 6.61 -3.74
CA HIS A 130 6.01 5.60 -4.11
C HIS A 130 7.41 6.20 -4.15
N CYS A 131 8.42 5.41 -3.77
CA CYS A 131 9.78 5.67 -4.20
C CYS A 131 10.45 4.39 -4.72
N THR A 132 11.36 4.57 -5.65
CA THR A 132 12.15 3.51 -6.26
C THR A 132 13.61 3.92 -6.26
N GLY A 133 14.48 3.03 -5.80
CA GLY A 133 15.93 3.17 -5.91
C GLY A 133 16.53 2.03 -6.71
N VAL A 134 17.44 2.36 -7.64
CA VAL A 134 18.24 1.38 -8.39
C VAL A 134 19.69 1.54 -7.97
N MET A 135 20.27 0.46 -7.46
CA MET A 135 21.60 0.41 -6.86
C MET A 135 22.62 -0.17 -7.83
N ALA A 136 23.83 0.35 -7.80
CA ALA A 136 24.94 -0.17 -8.61
C ALA A 136 25.41 -1.53 -8.08
N LYS A 137 25.43 -2.52 -8.96
CA LYS A 137 25.91 -3.88 -8.63
C LYS A 137 27.37 -3.89 -8.22
N GLY A 138 27.70 -4.75 -7.25
CA GLY A 138 29.08 -4.96 -6.80
C GLY A 138 29.63 -3.85 -5.91
N ARG A 139 28.87 -2.79 -5.62
CA ARG A 139 29.29 -1.69 -4.76
C ARG A 139 29.07 -2.00 -3.28
N ARG A 140 28.03 -2.74 -2.98
CA ARG A 140 27.64 -3.15 -1.63
C ARG A 140 27.48 -4.66 -1.56
N ASP A 141 27.72 -5.23 -0.42
CA ASP A 141 27.34 -6.61 -0.10
C ASP A 141 25.86 -6.69 0.27
N ARG A 142 25.37 -7.89 0.53
CA ARG A 142 23.96 -8.11 0.91
C ARG A 142 23.57 -7.36 2.17
N ALA A 143 24.43 -7.32 3.17
CA ALA A 143 24.12 -6.66 4.44
C ALA A 143 24.01 -5.14 4.26
N ALA A 144 24.92 -4.54 3.50
CA ALA A 144 24.90 -3.11 3.23
C ALA A 144 23.69 -2.69 2.37
N GLU A 145 23.26 -3.53 1.40
CA GLU A 145 22.01 -3.26 0.65
C GLU A 145 20.77 -3.42 1.54
N GLU A 146 20.74 -4.43 2.41
CA GLU A 146 19.64 -4.62 3.38
C GLU A 146 19.53 -3.43 4.32
N ASP A 147 20.64 -2.93 4.86
CA ASP A 147 20.67 -1.75 5.73
C ASP A 147 20.20 -0.49 5.01
N LEU A 148 20.64 -0.30 3.75
CA LEU A 148 20.21 0.83 2.93
C LEU A 148 18.69 0.82 2.73
N VAL A 149 18.13 -0.33 2.33
CA VAL A 149 16.69 -0.45 2.09
C VAL A 149 15.91 -0.31 3.40
N SER A 150 16.40 -0.86 4.50
CA SER A 150 15.79 -0.71 5.83
C SER A 150 15.69 0.76 6.23
N ARG A 151 16.77 1.53 6.03
CA ARG A 151 16.77 2.98 6.27
C ARG A 151 15.83 3.73 5.32
N ALA A 152 15.83 3.37 4.04
CA ALA A 152 14.91 3.97 3.05
C ALA A 152 13.44 3.78 3.46
N ILE A 153 13.08 2.60 3.96
CA ILE A 153 11.74 2.28 4.48
C ILE A 153 11.36 3.22 5.63
N VAL A 154 12.23 3.39 6.63
CA VAL A 154 11.96 4.25 7.79
C VAL A 154 11.84 5.72 7.38
N LEU A 155 12.71 6.21 6.49
CA LEU A 155 12.63 7.58 5.96
C LEU A 155 11.33 7.81 5.19
N TRP A 156 10.93 6.86 4.34
CA TRP A 156 9.69 6.96 3.55
C TRP A 156 8.45 6.90 4.43
N LEU A 157 8.46 6.07 5.48
CA LEU A 157 7.41 6.05 6.49
C LEU A 157 7.32 7.38 7.24
N ALA A 158 8.46 8.00 7.57
CA ALA A 158 8.48 9.30 8.23
C ALA A 158 7.76 10.37 7.39
N HIS A 159 8.05 10.44 6.08
CA HIS A 159 7.35 11.34 5.16
C HIS A 159 5.84 11.04 5.10
N ALA A 160 5.46 9.77 5.06
CA ALA A 160 4.04 9.38 5.05
C ALA A 160 3.30 9.76 6.33
N CYS A 161 3.99 9.75 7.49
CA CYS A 161 3.47 10.18 8.79
C CYS A 161 3.60 11.70 9.03
N GLY A 162 4.00 12.50 8.03
CA GLY A 162 4.16 13.95 8.16
C GLY A 162 5.37 14.41 8.99
N ILE A 163 6.33 13.52 9.23
CA ILE A 163 7.56 13.83 9.97
C ILE A 163 8.64 14.31 9.00
N ALA A 164 9.26 15.43 9.30
CA ALA A 164 10.39 15.92 8.54
C ALA A 164 11.58 14.94 8.63
N ALA A 165 12.00 14.44 7.49
CA ALA A 165 13.09 13.47 7.36
C ALA A 165 13.89 13.74 6.07
N PRO A 166 15.17 13.35 6.01
CA PRO A 166 15.92 13.34 4.75
C PRO A 166 15.25 12.49 3.70
N SER A 167 15.37 12.87 2.42
CA SER A 167 14.93 12.01 1.33
C SER A 167 15.75 10.71 1.29
N PRO A 168 15.13 9.54 1.02
CA PRO A 168 15.84 8.28 0.79
C PRO A 168 16.86 8.38 -0.35
N ARG A 169 16.73 9.35 -1.27
CA ARG A 169 17.74 9.66 -2.29
C ARG A 169 19.13 9.85 -1.70
N GLY A 170 19.22 10.45 -0.51
CA GLY A 170 20.49 10.70 0.17
C GLY A 170 21.23 9.44 0.68
N LEU A 171 20.61 8.27 0.60
CA LEU A 171 21.24 6.96 0.89
C LEU A 171 21.94 6.35 -0.33
N LEU A 172 21.61 6.84 -1.52
CA LEU A 172 22.16 6.37 -2.78
C LEU A 172 23.33 7.26 -3.22
N ASP A 173 24.26 6.67 -3.96
CA ASP A 173 25.36 7.41 -4.57
C ASP A 173 24.85 8.28 -5.75
N ALA A 174 25.70 9.23 -6.21
CA ALA A 174 25.28 10.22 -7.18
C ALA A 174 24.86 9.64 -8.55
N ASP A 175 25.48 8.53 -8.93
CA ASP A 175 25.23 7.80 -10.20
C ASP A 175 24.11 6.75 -10.10
N GLU A 176 23.58 6.50 -8.89
CA GLU A 176 22.45 5.60 -8.69
C GLU A 176 21.12 6.32 -8.90
N GLN A 177 20.13 5.60 -9.39
CA GLN A 177 18.85 6.20 -9.77
C GLN A 177 17.88 6.22 -8.59
N PHE A 178 17.11 7.30 -8.51
CA PHE A 178 16.01 7.44 -7.57
C PHE A 178 14.84 8.16 -8.24
N SER A 179 13.65 7.67 -8.02
CA SER A 179 12.42 8.32 -8.43
C SER A 179 11.38 8.24 -7.32
N GLU A 180 10.52 9.25 -7.28
CA GLU A 180 9.37 9.29 -6.39
C GLU A 180 8.14 9.77 -7.15
N THR A 181 6.98 9.26 -6.79
CA THR A 181 5.70 9.61 -7.39
C THR A 181 4.62 9.58 -6.32
N VAL A 182 3.73 10.54 -6.35
CA VAL A 182 2.53 10.56 -5.51
C VAL A 182 1.33 10.47 -6.42
N ILE A 183 0.50 9.47 -6.17
CA ILE A 183 -0.76 9.24 -6.89
C ILE A 183 -1.88 9.48 -5.89
N ALA A 184 -2.79 10.40 -6.20
CA ALA A 184 -4.02 10.52 -5.43
C ALA A 184 -4.84 9.24 -5.62
N THR A 185 -5.13 8.53 -4.54
CA THR A 185 -5.99 7.34 -4.56
C THR A 185 -7.41 7.74 -4.27
N ALA A 186 -7.95 8.63 -5.04
CA ALA A 186 -9.33 9.05 -4.86
C ALA A 186 -10.32 8.16 -5.61
N ASP A 187 -9.91 7.03 -6.15
CA ASP A 187 -10.88 6.13 -6.75
C ASP A 187 -11.50 5.27 -5.65
N ALA A 188 -12.77 5.54 -5.38
CA ALA A 188 -13.57 4.79 -4.43
C ALA A 188 -13.70 3.30 -4.82
N ILE A 189 -13.48 2.96 -6.08
CA ILE A 189 -13.45 1.59 -6.59
C ILE A 189 -12.18 0.89 -6.10
N ASP A 190 -11.01 1.56 -6.16
CA ASP A 190 -9.77 1.02 -5.59
C ASP A 190 -9.90 0.76 -4.09
N GLN A 191 -10.57 1.66 -3.34
CA GLN A 191 -10.84 1.51 -1.91
C GLN A 191 -11.79 0.33 -1.64
N LEU A 192 -12.81 0.12 -2.49
CA LEU A 192 -13.72 -1.02 -2.42
C LEU A 192 -12.96 -2.35 -2.65
N VAL A 193 -12.13 -2.40 -3.69
CA VAL A 193 -11.30 -3.59 -4.01
C VAL A 193 -10.30 -3.88 -2.88
N ALA A 194 -9.75 -2.84 -2.26
CA ALA A 194 -8.86 -2.97 -1.09
C ALA A 194 -9.60 -3.38 0.20
N GLY A 195 -10.94 -3.47 0.17
CA GLY A 195 -11.75 -3.78 1.34
C GLY A 195 -11.82 -2.64 2.37
N GLU A 196 -11.47 -1.43 1.97
CA GLU A 196 -11.54 -0.22 2.80
C GLU A 196 -12.96 0.36 2.84
N LEU A 197 -13.74 0.08 1.80
CA LEU A 197 -15.16 0.41 1.70
C LEU A 197 -15.97 -0.87 1.52
N ASP A 198 -17.10 -0.94 2.20
CA ASP A 198 -18.06 -2.03 2.03
C ASP A 198 -18.91 -1.85 0.76
N ARG A 199 -18.96 -0.62 0.27
CA ARG A 199 -19.86 -0.27 -0.84
C ARG A 199 -19.44 1.04 -1.50
N VAL A 200 -19.55 1.07 -2.81
CA VAL A 200 -19.42 2.25 -3.65
C VAL A 200 -20.61 2.31 -4.60
N THR A 201 -21.20 3.46 -4.79
CA THR A 201 -22.24 3.68 -5.81
C THR A 201 -21.68 4.56 -6.90
N VAL A 202 -21.66 4.09 -8.14
CA VAL A 202 -21.29 4.87 -9.32
C VAL A 202 -22.57 5.35 -9.98
N GLN A 203 -22.70 6.66 -10.13
CA GLN A 203 -23.82 7.32 -10.80
C GLN A 203 -23.71 7.16 -12.33
N PRO A 204 -24.81 7.35 -13.07
CA PRO A 204 -24.76 7.30 -14.54
C PRO A 204 -23.82 8.33 -15.19
N ASP A 205 -23.51 9.42 -14.50
CA ASP A 205 -22.55 10.45 -14.92
C ASP A 205 -21.09 10.11 -14.55
N GLY A 206 -20.86 8.94 -13.94
CA GLY A 206 -19.56 8.49 -13.51
C GLY A 206 -19.14 8.99 -12.11
N GLN A 207 -19.93 9.84 -11.46
CA GLN A 207 -19.63 10.28 -10.10
C GLN A 207 -19.78 9.14 -9.10
N THR A 208 -18.91 9.12 -8.10
CA THR A 208 -18.86 8.08 -7.07
C THR A 208 -19.41 8.60 -5.75
N ILE A 209 -20.37 7.88 -5.17
CA ILE A 209 -20.99 8.21 -3.88
C ILE A 209 -20.68 7.09 -2.88
N LEU A 210 -20.07 7.44 -1.75
CA LEU A 210 -19.69 6.50 -0.69
C LEU A 210 -20.83 6.19 0.28
N SER A 211 -21.77 7.13 0.43
CA SER A 211 -22.85 7.10 1.43
C SER A 211 -24.25 7.06 0.81
N ALA A 212 -24.40 6.58 -0.43
CA ALA A 212 -25.72 6.46 -1.04
C ALA A 212 -26.63 5.54 -0.17
N PRO A 213 -27.92 5.90 0.00
CA PRO A 213 -28.85 5.03 0.69
C PRO A 213 -28.93 3.66 0.01
N ARG A 214 -29.24 2.62 0.76
CA ARG A 214 -29.43 1.28 0.19
C ARG A 214 -30.68 1.34 -0.71
N PRO A 215 -30.57 0.87 -1.96
CA PRO A 215 -31.74 0.79 -2.83
C PRO A 215 -32.75 -0.22 -2.26
N ALA A 216 -34.03 0.08 -2.41
CA ALA A 216 -35.11 -0.82 -1.97
C ALA A 216 -35.19 -2.08 -2.84
N VAL A 217 -34.83 -1.96 -4.11
CA VAL A 217 -34.79 -3.06 -5.07
C VAL A 217 -33.44 -3.09 -5.77
N LEU A 218 -32.77 -4.23 -5.73
CA LEU A 218 -31.46 -4.46 -6.32
C LEU A 218 -31.54 -5.58 -7.34
N LEU A 219 -31.08 -5.32 -8.57
CA LEU A 219 -30.87 -6.32 -9.60
C LEU A 219 -29.37 -6.61 -9.73
N PRO A 220 -28.85 -7.71 -9.14
CA PRO A 220 -27.44 -8.05 -9.26
C PRO A 220 -27.14 -8.69 -10.61
N GLY A 221 -25.95 -8.40 -11.17
CA GLY A 221 -25.48 -9.00 -12.41
C GLY A 221 -24.18 -8.41 -12.89
N SER A 222 -23.47 -9.06 -13.77
CA SER A 222 -22.22 -8.55 -14.36
C SER A 222 -22.47 -7.44 -15.38
N PHE A 223 -23.63 -7.38 -16.02
CA PHE A 223 -24.07 -6.36 -17.00
C PHE A 223 -23.01 -5.98 -18.06
N ASN A 224 -22.15 -6.89 -18.43
CA ASN A 224 -21.11 -6.66 -19.43
C ASN A 224 -21.16 -7.73 -20.54
N PRO A 225 -21.78 -7.41 -21.69
CA PRO A 225 -22.56 -6.19 -21.98
C PRO A 225 -23.96 -6.20 -21.36
N VAL A 226 -24.53 -5.03 -21.16
CA VAL A 226 -25.98 -4.86 -20.88
C VAL A 226 -26.75 -5.24 -22.13
N HIS A 227 -27.82 -6.07 -22.00
CA HIS A 227 -28.68 -6.48 -23.11
C HIS A 227 -30.17 -6.35 -22.74
N GLU A 228 -31.05 -6.45 -23.74
CA GLU A 228 -32.48 -6.26 -23.60
C GLU A 228 -33.13 -7.08 -22.47
N GLY A 229 -32.65 -8.29 -22.20
CA GLY A 229 -33.14 -9.12 -21.09
C GLY A 229 -32.90 -8.48 -19.71
N HIS A 230 -31.77 -7.83 -19.50
CA HIS A 230 -31.49 -7.11 -18.25
C HIS A 230 -32.44 -5.92 -18.08
N LEU A 231 -32.72 -5.20 -19.19
CA LEU A 231 -33.62 -4.05 -19.18
C LEU A 231 -35.09 -4.48 -18.95
N ALA A 232 -35.51 -5.58 -19.58
CA ALA A 232 -36.84 -6.14 -19.39
C ALA A 232 -37.06 -6.59 -17.94
N LEU A 233 -36.09 -7.28 -17.35
CA LEU A 233 -36.15 -7.75 -15.97
C LEU A 233 -36.24 -6.57 -14.98
N ALA A 234 -35.47 -5.49 -15.21
CA ALA A 234 -35.52 -4.30 -14.39
C ALA A 234 -36.92 -3.63 -14.46
N ARG A 235 -37.51 -3.48 -15.67
CA ARG A 235 -38.86 -2.91 -15.85
C ARG A 235 -39.91 -3.73 -15.10
N VAL A 236 -39.91 -5.04 -15.24
CA VAL A 236 -40.85 -5.92 -14.53
C VAL A 236 -40.71 -5.77 -13.02
N ALA A 237 -39.48 -5.70 -12.51
CA ALA A 237 -39.24 -5.51 -11.08
C ALA A 237 -39.73 -4.13 -10.60
N GLU A 238 -39.54 -3.05 -11.39
CA GLU A 238 -40.06 -1.71 -11.12
C GLU A 238 -41.60 -1.69 -11.07
N GLU A 239 -42.25 -2.32 -12.03
CA GLU A 239 -43.71 -2.44 -12.07
C GLU A 239 -44.30 -3.20 -10.87
N LEU A 240 -43.66 -4.33 -10.51
CA LEU A 240 -44.09 -5.16 -9.39
C LEU A 240 -43.92 -4.49 -8.03
N ARG A 241 -42.85 -3.73 -7.88
CA ARG A 241 -42.48 -3.12 -6.59
C ARG A 241 -42.90 -1.66 -6.48
N GLN A 242 -43.36 -1.02 -7.58
CA GLN A 242 -43.69 0.40 -7.66
C GLN A 242 -42.53 1.29 -7.13
N GLN A 243 -41.30 0.88 -7.37
CA GLN A 243 -40.08 1.55 -6.92
C GLN A 243 -39.00 1.39 -7.98
N PRO A 244 -38.10 2.37 -8.15
CA PRO A 244 -37.00 2.26 -9.09
C PRO A 244 -36.06 1.11 -8.71
N VAL A 245 -35.61 0.36 -9.70
CA VAL A 245 -34.65 -0.73 -9.54
C VAL A 245 -33.23 -0.21 -9.76
N ASP A 246 -32.39 -0.41 -8.77
CA ASP A 246 -30.96 -0.16 -8.88
C ASP A 246 -30.26 -1.39 -9.47
N ARG A 247 -29.58 -1.21 -10.59
CA ARG A 247 -28.82 -2.28 -11.29
C ARG A 247 -27.38 -2.23 -10.81
N LYS A 248 -26.94 -3.29 -10.15
CA LYS A 248 -25.57 -3.39 -9.60
C LYS A 248 -24.80 -4.48 -10.30
N SER A 249 -23.62 -4.15 -10.78
CA SER A 249 -22.61 -5.14 -11.15
C SER A 249 -22.00 -5.73 -9.87
N VAL A 250 -21.97 -7.05 -9.78
CA VAL A 250 -21.27 -7.78 -8.74
C VAL A 250 -19.96 -8.24 -9.35
N VAL A 251 -18.85 -7.74 -8.84
CA VAL A 251 -17.48 -8.15 -9.23
C VAL A 251 -16.98 -9.20 -8.28
#